data_103b975da0f18694ce43b27f43661231
#
_entry.id   103b975da0f18694ce43b27f43661231
#
_cell.length_a   1.000
_cell.length_b   1.000
_cell.length_c   1.000
_cell.angle_alpha   90.00
_cell.angle_beta   90.00
_cell.angle_gamma   90.00
#
_symmetry.space_group_name_H-M   'P 1'
#
loop_
_entity.id
_entity.type
_entity.pdbx_description
1 polymer ?
#
loop_
_entity_poly.entity_id
_entity_poly.type
_entity_poly.pdbx_seq_one_letter_code
_entity_poly.pdbx_strand_id
1 'polypeptide(L)'
;MKTKYWIFTLALVLILSSAAGFYLLNANQNAAFAAIVSDGETVKTVSLHVDQEFTVCSPNGGENTVTVKDGKIAVTEATCPDHYCMQRGFCDGGAQIVCLPNRLVIEFLAEQEIDGIIG
;
A
#
# COMPACT_ATOMS: atom_id res chain seq x y z
N MET A 1 16.08 -49.20 0.20
CA MET A 1 16.77 -48.09 -0.49
C MET A 1 15.79 -47.21 -1.27
N LYS A 2 14.89 -47.75 -2.04
CA LYS A 2 13.92 -46.96 -2.84
C LYS A 2 12.98 -46.12 -1.99
N THR A 3 12.64 -46.58 -0.77
CA THR A 3 11.71 -45.86 0.11
C THR A 3 12.31 -44.59 0.68
N LYS A 4 13.63 -44.54 0.93
CA LYS A 4 14.32 -43.33 1.44
C LYS A 4 14.36 -42.23 0.40
N TYR A 5 14.61 -42.55 -0.85
CA TYR A 5 14.64 -41.57 -1.93
C TYR A 5 13.25 -41.02 -2.21
N TRP A 6 12.24 -41.84 -2.09
CA TRP A 6 10.85 -41.40 -2.29
C TRP A 6 10.43 -40.40 -1.23
N ILE A 7 10.80 -40.64 0.03
CA ILE A 7 10.54 -39.72 1.14
C ILE A 7 11.26 -38.40 0.93
N PHE A 8 12.53 -38.43 0.48
CA PHE A 8 13.28 -37.21 0.19
C PHE A 8 12.68 -36.41 -0.96
N THR A 9 12.20 -37.07 -2.02
CA THR A 9 11.55 -36.35 -3.15
C THR A 9 10.23 -35.75 -2.72
N LEU A 10 9.43 -36.39 -1.93
CA LEU A 10 8.19 -35.83 -1.40
C LEU A 10 8.45 -34.63 -0.49
N ALA A 11 9.43 -34.76 0.40
CA ALA A 11 9.82 -33.66 1.28
C ALA A 11 10.30 -32.44 0.47
N LEU A 12 11.09 -32.68 -0.55
CA LEU A 12 11.59 -31.62 -1.43
C LEU A 12 10.44 -30.91 -2.16
N VAL A 13 9.49 -31.68 -2.70
CA VAL A 13 8.32 -31.11 -3.39
C VAL A 13 7.48 -30.28 -2.44
N LEU A 14 7.27 -30.75 -1.21
CA LEU A 14 6.51 -30.00 -0.19
C LEU A 14 7.20 -28.69 0.18
N ILE A 15 8.52 -28.70 0.36
CA ILE A 15 9.29 -27.51 0.68
C ILE A 15 9.22 -26.50 -0.47
N LEU A 16 9.40 -26.96 -1.71
CA LEU A 16 9.35 -26.09 -2.88
C LEU A 16 7.96 -25.47 -3.09
N SER A 17 6.91 -26.27 -2.93
CA SER A 17 5.54 -25.77 -3.08
C SER A 17 5.17 -24.77 -1.99
N SER A 18 5.63 -25.02 -0.76
CA SER A 18 5.42 -24.10 0.37
C SER A 18 6.15 -22.78 0.15
N ALA A 19 7.41 -22.84 -0.29
CA ALA A 19 8.20 -21.65 -0.58
C ALA A 19 7.59 -20.85 -1.73
N ALA A 20 7.12 -21.51 -2.79
CA ALA A 20 6.48 -20.84 -3.91
C ALA A 20 5.17 -20.18 -3.49
N GLY A 21 4.35 -20.85 -2.70
CA GLY A 21 3.12 -20.30 -2.17
C GLY A 21 3.36 -19.08 -1.29
N PHE A 22 4.34 -19.14 -0.41
CA PHE A 22 4.72 -18.03 0.45
C PHE A 22 5.22 -16.84 -0.37
N TYR A 23 6.04 -17.09 -1.38
CA TYR A 23 6.54 -16.04 -2.26
C TYR A 23 5.41 -15.35 -3.03
N LEU A 24 4.48 -16.13 -3.57
CA LEU A 24 3.34 -15.58 -4.32
C LEU A 24 2.42 -14.74 -3.41
N LEU A 25 2.19 -15.20 -2.18
CA LEU A 25 1.37 -14.44 -1.22
C LEU A 25 2.05 -13.13 -0.82
N ASN A 26 3.35 -13.15 -0.62
CA ASN A 26 4.09 -11.93 -0.26
C ASN A 26 4.22 -10.96 -1.43
N ALA A 27 4.32 -11.46 -2.66
CA ALA A 27 4.43 -10.62 -3.84
C ALA A 27 3.17 -9.77 -4.07
N ASN A 28 2.02 -10.22 -3.58
CA ASN A 28 0.75 -9.51 -3.73
C ASN A 28 0.50 -8.46 -2.64
N GLN A 29 1.41 -8.30 -1.69
CA GLN A 29 1.23 -7.33 -0.61
C GLN A 29 1.59 -5.90 -0.98
N ASN A 30 2.33 -5.71 -2.07
CA ASN A 30 2.70 -4.38 -2.52
C ASN A 30 1.53 -3.77 -3.29
N ALA A 31 1.07 -2.62 -2.84
CA ALA A 31 0.02 -1.90 -3.53
C ALA A 31 0.56 -1.30 -4.82
N ALA A 32 -0.26 -1.32 -5.88
CA ALA A 32 0.06 -0.66 -7.15
C ALA A 32 -0.47 0.77 -7.20
N PHE A 33 -1.49 1.07 -6.41
CA PHE A 33 -2.18 2.37 -6.39
C PHE A 33 -2.50 2.78 -4.97
N ALA A 34 -2.69 4.08 -4.80
CA ALA A 34 -3.17 4.65 -3.54
C ALA A 34 -4.37 5.55 -3.82
N ALA A 35 -5.44 5.35 -3.05
CA ALA A 35 -6.61 6.20 -3.10
C ALA A 35 -6.50 7.27 -2.01
N ILE A 36 -6.63 8.51 -2.40
CA ILE A 36 -6.59 9.65 -1.49
C ILE A 36 -8.04 10.00 -1.15
N VAL A 37 -8.40 9.77 0.10
CA VAL A 37 -9.76 10.01 0.60
C VAL A 37 -9.73 11.25 1.49
N SER A 38 -10.56 12.23 1.17
CA SER A 38 -10.70 13.45 1.97
C SER A 38 -12.14 13.57 2.41
N ASP A 39 -12.37 13.67 3.72
CA ASP A 39 -13.70 13.81 4.32
C ASP A 39 -14.67 12.71 3.84
N GLY A 40 -14.19 11.48 3.74
CA GLY A 40 -14.99 10.33 3.33
C GLY A 40 -15.18 10.16 1.83
N GLU A 41 -14.64 11.05 1.00
CA GLU A 41 -14.74 10.96 -0.45
C GLU A 41 -13.37 10.75 -1.09
N THR A 42 -13.30 9.83 -2.05
CA THR A 42 -12.08 9.60 -2.82
C THR A 42 -11.89 10.76 -3.81
N VAL A 43 -10.89 11.60 -3.54
CA VAL A 43 -10.64 12.79 -4.36
C VAL A 43 -9.60 12.54 -5.44
N LYS A 44 -8.74 11.54 -5.25
CA LYS A 44 -7.71 11.21 -6.22
C LYS A 44 -7.23 9.78 -6.02
N THR A 45 -6.92 9.11 -7.13
CA THR A 45 -6.25 7.82 -7.12
C THR A 45 -4.96 7.96 -7.89
N VAL A 46 -3.84 7.56 -7.30
CA VAL A 46 -2.52 7.75 -7.88
C VAL A 46 -1.80 6.41 -8.03
N SER A 47 -0.98 6.30 -9.08
CA SER A 47 -0.12 5.14 -9.27
C SER A 47 1.16 5.31 -8.44
N LEU A 48 1.54 4.28 -7.70
CA LEU A 48 2.80 4.28 -6.95
C LEU A 48 4.02 4.11 -7.86
N HIS A 49 3.81 3.76 -9.12
CA HIS A 49 4.89 3.62 -10.09
C HIS A 49 5.32 4.94 -10.73
N VAL A 50 4.56 6.00 -10.51
CA VAL A 50 4.84 7.33 -11.06
C VAL A 50 5.20 8.28 -9.92
N ASP A 51 6.42 8.82 -9.94
CA ASP A 51 6.84 9.81 -8.96
C ASP A 51 6.04 11.08 -9.15
N GLN A 52 5.45 11.59 -8.07
CA GLN A 52 4.63 12.79 -8.10
C GLN A 52 4.49 13.39 -6.72
N GLU A 53 4.14 14.67 -6.68
CA GLU A 53 3.86 15.39 -5.44
C GLU A 53 2.64 16.26 -5.66
N PHE A 54 1.73 16.24 -4.69
CA PHE A 54 0.52 17.06 -4.74
C PHE A 54 0.06 17.41 -3.34
N THR A 55 -0.72 18.49 -3.23
CA THR A 55 -1.30 18.93 -1.96
C THR A 55 -2.79 18.66 -1.96
N VAL A 56 -3.28 18.06 -0.87
CA VAL A 56 -4.71 17.80 -0.65
C VAL A 56 -5.21 18.80 0.38
N CYS A 57 -6.20 19.59 -0.01
CA CYS A 57 -6.84 20.54 0.90
C CYS A 57 -8.04 19.91 1.57
N SER A 58 -8.12 20.06 2.89
CA SER A 58 -9.23 19.56 3.68
C SER A 58 -10.37 20.58 3.74
N PRO A 59 -11.62 20.17 3.89
CA PRO A 59 -12.75 21.11 4.07
C PRO A 59 -12.60 22.04 5.26
N ASN A 60 -11.84 21.64 6.29
CA ASN A 60 -11.58 22.50 7.46
C ASN A 60 -10.43 23.50 7.26
N GLY A 61 -9.89 23.59 6.05
CA GLY A 61 -8.77 24.48 5.77
C GLY A 61 -7.39 23.89 5.97
N GLY A 62 -7.29 22.64 6.42
CA GLY A 62 -6.01 21.95 6.58
C GLY A 62 -5.46 21.46 5.25
N GLU A 63 -4.14 21.29 5.19
CA GLU A 63 -3.45 20.84 4.00
C GLU A 63 -2.50 19.70 4.31
N ASN A 64 -2.42 18.76 3.39
CA ASN A 64 -1.47 17.64 3.45
C ASN A 64 -0.77 17.54 2.10
N THR A 65 0.55 17.55 2.11
CA THR A 65 1.35 17.32 0.90
C THR A 65 1.74 15.85 0.84
N VAL A 66 1.37 15.21 -0.25
CA VAL A 66 1.60 13.79 -0.49
C VAL A 66 2.66 13.65 -1.57
N THR A 67 3.66 12.85 -1.31
CA THR A 67 4.75 12.59 -2.25
C THR A 67 4.83 11.09 -2.57
N VAL A 68 4.88 10.76 -3.86
CA VAL A 68 5.12 9.40 -4.34
C VAL A 68 6.52 9.36 -4.93
N LYS A 69 7.35 8.46 -4.42
CA LYS A 69 8.73 8.30 -4.87
C LYS A 69 9.18 6.86 -4.72
N ASP A 70 9.85 6.35 -5.74
CA ASP A 70 10.44 5.00 -5.74
C ASP A 70 9.43 3.89 -5.37
N GLY A 71 8.20 4.01 -5.84
CA GLY A 71 7.15 3.03 -5.58
C GLY A 71 6.50 3.14 -4.21
N LYS A 72 6.78 4.21 -3.47
CA LYS A 72 6.27 4.42 -2.12
C LYS A 72 5.59 5.77 -1.99
N ILE A 73 4.68 5.89 -1.04
CA ILE A 73 3.91 7.11 -0.79
C ILE A 73 4.05 7.53 0.66
N ALA A 74 4.11 8.84 0.88
CA ALA A 74 4.17 9.42 2.22
C ALA A 74 3.48 10.78 2.24
N VAL A 75 3.01 11.18 3.41
CA VAL A 75 2.65 12.56 3.67
C VAL A 75 3.92 13.27 4.13
N THR A 76 4.43 14.18 3.31
CA THR A 76 5.70 14.86 3.57
C THR A 76 5.55 16.20 4.27
N GLU A 77 4.38 16.82 4.16
CA GLU A 77 4.03 18.04 4.90
C GLU A 77 2.58 17.97 5.31
N ALA A 78 2.25 18.52 6.46
CA ALA A 78 0.88 18.57 6.96
C ALA A 78 0.71 19.73 7.94
N THR A 79 -0.48 20.34 7.93
CA THR A 79 -0.84 21.39 8.87
C THR A 79 -1.43 20.83 10.17
N CYS A 80 -1.66 19.53 10.27
CA CYS A 80 -2.19 18.94 11.49
C CYS A 80 -1.19 19.06 12.66
N PRO A 81 -1.66 19.35 13.89
CA PRO A 81 -0.76 19.62 15.02
C PRO A 81 0.14 18.44 15.39
N ASP A 82 -0.37 17.24 15.28
CA ASP A 82 0.32 16.03 15.75
C ASP A 82 1.30 15.45 14.74
N HIS A 83 1.12 15.76 13.46
CA HIS A 83 1.93 15.23 12.34
C HIS A 83 1.98 13.69 12.30
N TYR A 84 0.97 13.00 12.83
CA TYR A 84 0.91 11.54 12.84
C TYR A 84 0.95 10.95 11.43
N CYS A 85 0.31 11.61 10.48
CA CYS A 85 0.31 11.18 9.09
C CYS A 85 1.72 11.17 8.48
N MET A 86 2.62 11.99 8.99
CA MET A 86 4.00 12.06 8.52
C MET A 86 4.92 11.04 9.18
N GLN A 87 4.57 10.55 10.37
CA GLN A 87 5.44 9.67 11.16
C GLN A 87 5.68 8.32 10.51
N ARG A 88 4.75 7.88 9.69
CA ARG A 88 4.86 6.61 9.01
C ARG A 88 5.95 6.59 7.95
N GLY A 89 6.28 7.73 7.38
CA GLY A 89 7.25 7.86 6.31
C GLY A 89 6.75 7.21 5.01
N PHE A 90 7.68 6.93 4.12
CA PHE A 90 7.35 6.29 2.84
C PHE A 90 6.98 4.83 3.02
N CYS A 91 5.85 4.42 2.48
CA CYS A 91 5.36 3.05 2.54
C CYS A 91 4.65 2.67 1.25
N ASP A 92 4.63 1.37 0.96
CA ASP A 92 4.06 0.82 -0.27
C ASP A 92 2.90 -0.14 -0.01
N GLY A 93 2.43 -0.19 1.21
CA GLY A 93 1.31 -1.06 1.59
C GLY A 93 1.12 -1.11 3.09
N GLY A 94 0.30 -2.03 3.54
CA GLY A 94 -0.01 -2.21 4.96
C GLY A 94 -1.18 -1.36 5.40
N ALA A 95 -1.14 -0.87 6.63
CA ALA A 95 -2.22 -0.06 7.17
C ALA A 95 -2.32 1.30 6.47
N GLN A 96 -3.52 1.84 6.45
CA GLN A 96 -3.80 3.16 5.85
C GLN A 96 -3.02 4.26 6.56
N ILE A 97 -2.65 5.29 5.80
CA ILE A 97 -2.12 6.53 6.38
C ILE A 97 -3.31 7.42 6.70
N VAL A 98 -3.44 7.82 7.97
CA VAL A 98 -4.61 8.58 8.43
C VAL A 98 -4.16 9.88 9.07
N CYS A 99 -4.78 10.99 8.67
CA CYS A 99 -4.64 12.29 9.31
C CYS A 99 -6.03 12.72 9.81
N LEU A 100 -6.33 12.42 11.08
CA LEU A 100 -7.64 12.67 11.66
C LEU A 100 -8.02 14.16 11.68
N PRO A 101 -7.14 15.09 12.10
CA PRO A 101 -7.50 16.52 12.11
C PRO A 101 -7.87 17.06 10.75
N ASN A 102 -7.22 16.58 9.68
CA ASN A 102 -7.48 17.04 8.31
C ASN A 102 -8.42 16.08 7.55
N ARG A 103 -8.91 15.03 8.21
CA ARG A 103 -9.81 14.03 7.63
C ARG A 103 -9.28 13.40 6.35
N LEU A 104 -7.98 13.20 6.30
CA LEU A 104 -7.29 12.58 5.16
C LEU A 104 -7.02 11.12 5.45
N VAL A 105 -7.32 10.28 4.49
CA VAL A 105 -6.96 8.85 4.54
C VAL A 105 -6.32 8.49 3.20
N ILE A 106 -5.19 7.78 3.26
CA ILE A 106 -4.56 7.21 2.08
C ILE A 106 -4.72 5.71 2.18
N GLU A 107 -5.51 5.13 1.27
CA GLU A 107 -5.76 3.71 1.20
C GLU A 107 -4.90 3.08 0.12
N PHE A 108 -4.32 1.92 0.43
CA PHE A 108 -3.53 1.18 -0.55
C PHE A 108 -4.43 0.21 -1.30
N LEU A 109 -4.37 0.28 -2.64
CA LEU A 109 -5.19 -0.55 -3.52
C LEU A 109 -4.32 -1.46 -4.37
N ALA A 110 -4.68 -2.74 -4.43
CA ALA A 110 -4.09 -3.66 -5.40
C ALA A 110 -4.69 -3.40 -6.78
N GLU A 111 -3.96 -3.73 -7.82
CA GLU A 111 -4.42 -3.55 -9.20
C GLU A 111 -5.77 -4.23 -9.45
N GLN A 112 -6.00 -5.38 -8.83
CA GLN A 112 -7.26 -6.11 -8.95
C GLN A 112 -8.46 -5.38 -8.34
N GLU A 113 -8.24 -4.63 -7.26
CA GLU A 113 -9.29 -3.87 -6.61
C GLU A 113 -9.76 -2.68 -7.43
N ILE A 114 -8.86 -2.08 -8.20
CA ILE A 114 -9.18 -0.96 -9.09
C ILE A 114 -10.03 -1.44 -10.25
N ASP A 115 -9.72 -2.60 -10.83
CA ASP A 115 -10.54 -3.19 -11.88
C ASP A 115 -11.96 -3.45 -11.41
N GLY A 116 -12.14 -3.84 -10.16
CA GLY A 116 -13.46 -4.02 -9.55
C GLY A 116 -14.22 -2.71 -9.33
N ILE A 117 -13.52 -1.61 -9.07
CA ILE A 117 -14.14 -0.29 -8.86
C ILE A 117 -14.51 0.35 -10.21
N ILE A 118 -13.69 0.20 -11.21
CA ILE A 118 -13.90 0.78 -12.53
C ILE A 118 -14.91 -0.04 -13.35
N GLY A 119 -14.94 -1.32 -13.12
CA GLY A 119 -15.87 -2.24 -13.77
C GLY A 119 -17.23 -2.18 -13.14
#